data_b04fa9c88dfb0e4220f22f4d267f37f2
#
_entry.id   b04fa9c88dfb0e4220f22f4d267f37f2
#
_cell.length_a   1.000
_cell.length_b   1.000
_cell.length_c   1.000
_cell.angle_alpha   90.00
_cell.angle_beta   90.00
_cell.angle_gamma   90.00
#
_symmetry.space_group_name_H-M   'P 1'
#
loop_
_entity.id
_entity.type
_entity.pdbx_description
1 polymer ?
#
loop_
_entity_poly.entity_id
_entity_poly.type
_entity_poly.pdbx_seq_one_letter_code
_entity_poly.pdbx_strand_id
1 'polypeptide(L)'
;MEISRLVVVTSSDTIFLLLNSTFNVAVVGGGLVGLASARELVLRHPSLTFAVLEKEKELACHQSGHNSGVIHSGIYYTPGSLKAKLCVQGAALCYEYCDQKGIPYKQCGKLIVAVEQEEIPRLKALYERGLQNNVRDLRLISAKEMQAKEPFCRGLMALDSPYTGIVNYRHVALSYAEDFQKAGGRVLTDFEVTNMEMAKESPPESTEGLKHPVVVRNSKGEEVYCQHIVTCAGLYSDRVSQISGCSPEPRIVPFRGDYLVLKPEKCYMVKGNIYPVPDPRFPFLGVHFTPRMDGSVWLGPNAVLAFKREGYKLFDFSPKDFGDAVLYSGLWKLVSRNLSSGMNEMYRACFLSAQVKQLQKFIPEVTINDILRGPSGVRAQALDSEGNLVDDFVFDGGTGDIGSRILHVRNAPSPAATSSLAIAKMIAKEVEERFGL
;
A
#
# COMPACT_ATOMS: atom_id res chain seq x y z
N MET A 1 -10.41 25.40 -12.40
CA MET A 1 -9.45 24.55 -13.13
C MET A 1 -10.13 23.23 -13.35
N GLU A 2 -10.62 23.02 -14.56
CA GLU A 2 -11.33 21.81 -14.94
C GLU A 2 -10.41 20.60 -14.87
N ILE A 3 -10.78 19.64 -14.03
CA ILE A 3 -10.21 18.29 -14.05
C ILE A 3 -10.70 17.68 -15.37
N SER A 4 -9.80 17.57 -16.36
CA SER A 4 -10.08 16.87 -17.61
C SER A 4 -10.63 15.48 -17.25
N ARG A 5 -11.87 15.22 -17.70
CA ARG A 5 -12.56 13.94 -17.54
C ARG A 5 -11.67 12.84 -18.11
N LEU A 6 -11.18 11.95 -17.25
CA LEU A 6 -10.73 10.63 -17.69
C LEU A 6 -11.86 10.07 -18.56
N VAL A 7 -11.56 9.75 -19.81
CA VAL A 7 -12.51 9.05 -20.68
C VAL A 7 -12.58 7.61 -20.17
N VAL A 8 -13.41 7.40 -19.17
CA VAL A 8 -13.94 6.06 -18.88
C VAL A 8 -14.98 5.81 -19.95
N VAL A 9 -14.63 5.01 -20.93
CA VAL A 9 -15.57 4.57 -21.97
C VAL A 9 -16.60 3.68 -21.30
N THR A 10 -17.75 4.23 -20.95
CA THR A 10 -18.92 3.51 -20.42
C THR A 10 -20.04 3.62 -21.45
N SER A 11 -20.13 2.66 -22.37
CA SER A 11 -21.33 2.45 -23.15
C SER A 11 -21.34 1.04 -23.76
N SER A 12 -22.48 0.60 -24.29
CA SER A 12 -22.70 -0.69 -24.94
C SER A 12 -21.70 -1.05 -26.04
N ASP A 13 -21.03 -0.07 -26.63
CA ASP A 13 -19.97 -0.28 -27.64
C ASP A 13 -18.69 -0.87 -27.02
N THR A 14 -18.48 -0.68 -25.70
CA THR A 14 -17.35 -1.26 -24.95
C THR A 14 -17.49 -2.77 -24.79
N ILE A 15 -18.71 -3.29 -24.69
CA ILE A 15 -18.98 -4.73 -24.55
C ILE A 15 -18.56 -5.48 -25.82
N PHE A 16 -18.76 -4.90 -27.01
CA PHE A 16 -18.35 -5.52 -28.28
C PHE A 16 -16.83 -5.47 -28.49
N LEU A 17 -16.11 -4.47 -27.93
CA LEU A 17 -14.66 -4.35 -27.99
C LEU A 17 -13.90 -5.20 -26.96
N LEU A 18 -14.58 -5.71 -25.92
CA LEU A 18 -14.00 -6.58 -24.89
C LEU A 18 -14.00 -8.06 -25.28
N LEU A 19 -14.92 -8.47 -26.15
CA LEU A 19 -14.97 -9.85 -26.65
C LEU A 19 -13.69 -10.13 -27.45
N ASN A 20 -12.79 -10.97 -26.86
CA ASN A 20 -11.53 -11.45 -27.44
C ASN A 20 -10.35 -10.46 -27.50
N SER A 21 -10.25 -9.51 -26.56
CA SER A 21 -9.04 -8.67 -26.48
C SER A 21 -7.79 -9.50 -26.16
N THR A 22 -6.74 -9.33 -26.99
CA THR A 22 -5.46 -10.02 -26.85
C THR A 22 -4.35 -9.07 -26.42
N PHE A 23 -3.49 -9.48 -25.48
CA PHE A 23 -2.36 -8.70 -24.96
C PHE A 23 -1.11 -9.57 -24.79
N ASN A 24 0.08 -8.96 -24.89
CA ASN A 24 1.29 -9.67 -24.49
C ASN A 24 1.32 -9.88 -22.98
N VAL A 25 0.98 -8.85 -22.19
CA VAL A 25 0.99 -8.96 -20.73
C VAL A 25 -0.29 -8.37 -20.15
N ALA A 26 -0.96 -9.13 -19.26
CA ALA A 26 -2.07 -8.64 -18.43
C ALA A 26 -1.57 -8.41 -16.99
N VAL A 27 -1.82 -7.21 -16.45
CA VAL A 27 -1.51 -6.87 -15.05
C VAL A 27 -2.81 -6.87 -14.26
N VAL A 28 -2.94 -7.72 -13.26
CA VAL A 28 -4.14 -7.84 -12.41
C VAL A 28 -3.99 -6.96 -11.17
N GLY A 29 -4.81 -5.93 -11.07
CA GLY A 29 -4.86 -4.97 -9.98
C GLY A 29 -4.50 -3.53 -10.38
N GLY A 30 -5.46 -2.63 -10.30
CA GLY A 30 -5.35 -1.19 -10.61
C GLY A 30 -4.96 -0.32 -9.40
N GLY A 31 -4.18 -0.88 -8.46
CA GLY A 31 -3.57 -0.13 -7.37
C GLY A 31 -2.20 0.46 -7.74
N LEU A 32 -1.55 1.17 -6.80
CA LEU A 32 -0.25 1.83 -7.00
C LEU A 32 0.80 0.88 -7.59
N VAL A 33 0.95 -0.33 -7.03
CA VAL A 33 1.99 -1.27 -7.46
C VAL A 33 1.69 -1.79 -8.87
N GLY A 34 0.44 -2.19 -9.15
CA GLY A 34 0.05 -2.69 -10.46
C GLY A 34 0.17 -1.63 -11.55
N LEU A 35 -0.32 -0.41 -11.31
CA LEU A 35 -0.24 0.70 -12.25
C LEU A 35 1.20 1.17 -12.50
N ALA A 36 2.03 1.26 -11.45
CA ALA A 36 3.44 1.59 -11.60
C ALA A 36 4.18 0.51 -12.41
N SER A 37 3.88 -0.78 -12.16
CA SER A 37 4.49 -1.90 -12.89
C SER A 37 4.05 -1.94 -14.36
N ALA A 38 2.76 -1.75 -14.62
CA ALA A 38 2.23 -1.68 -15.98
C ALA A 38 2.85 -0.51 -16.76
N ARG A 39 2.95 0.67 -16.11
CA ARG A 39 3.63 1.84 -16.67
C ARG A 39 5.10 1.57 -16.98
N GLU A 40 5.84 0.98 -16.07
CA GLU A 40 7.25 0.67 -16.26
C GLU A 40 7.45 -0.31 -17.43
N LEU A 41 6.62 -1.36 -17.51
CA LEU A 41 6.69 -2.37 -18.56
C LEU A 41 6.37 -1.79 -19.94
N VAL A 42 5.29 -1.01 -20.09
CA VAL A 42 4.94 -0.43 -21.39
C VAL A 42 5.97 0.56 -21.90
N LEU A 43 6.64 1.29 -21.00
CA LEU A 43 7.71 2.21 -21.35
C LEU A 43 9.00 1.49 -21.77
N ARG A 44 9.29 0.33 -21.17
CA ARG A 44 10.45 -0.49 -21.57
C ARG A 44 10.23 -1.27 -22.86
N HIS A 45 9.00 -1.71 -23.09
CA HIS A 45 8.63 -2.59 -24.20
C HIS A 45 7.51 -1.98 -25.06
N PRO A 46 7.76 -0.87 -25.78
CA PRO A 46 6.73 -0.15 -26.51
C PRO A 46 6.17 -0.90 -27.72
N SER A 47 6.79 -2.00 -28.14
CA SER A 47 6.31 -2.90 -29.20
C SER A 47 5.30 -3.94 -28.70
N LEU A 48 5.16 -4.13 -27.38
CA LEU A 48 4.26 -5.09 -26.76
C LEU A 48 2.96 -4.41 -26.34
N THR A 49 1.90 -5.20 -26.25
CA THR A 49 0.57 -4.75 -25.81
C THR A 49 0.32 -5.13 -24.36
N PHE A 50 -0.23 -4.19 -23.58
CA PHE A 50 -0.45 -4.36 -22.15
C PHE A 50 -1.87 -4.01 -21.74
N ALA A 51 -2.42 -4.76 -20.78
CA ALA A 51 -3.68 -4.43 -20.13
C ALA A 51 -3.53 -4.41 -18.61
N VAL A 52 -4.25 -3.52 -17.93
CA VAL A 52 -4.51 -3.56 -16.49
C VAL A 52 -5.94 -4.00 -16.27
N LEU A 53 -6.16 -5.04 -15.47
CA LEU A 53 -7.45 -5.60 -15.11
C LEU A 53 -7.78 -5.22 -13.67
N GLU A 54 -8.80 -4.39 -13.45
CA GLU A 54 -9.21 -3.90 -12.12
C GLU A 54 -10.66 -4.31 -11.85
N LYS A 55 -10.89 -4.91 -10.67
CA LYS A 55 -12.22 -5.38 -10.26
C LYS A 55 -13.21 -4.27 -9.98
N GLU A 56 -12.74 -3.12 -9.53
CA GLU A 56 -13.58 -1.98 -9.24
C GLU A 56 -13.87 -1.14 -10.51
N LYS A 57 -14.90 -0.32 -10.43
CA LYS A 57 -15.22 0.65 -11.50
C LYS A 57 -14.20 1.78 -11.59
N GLU A 58 -13.48 2.04 -10.50
CA GLU A 58 -12.48 3.09 -10.38
C GLU A 58 -11.13 2.50 -9.94
N LEU A 59 -10.04 3.16 -10.33
CA LEU A 59 -8.70 2.78 -9.94
C LEU A 59 -8.35 3.27 -8.52
N ALA A 60 -7.43 2.56 -7.86
CA ALA A 60 -6.89 2.93 -6.56
C ALA A 60 -7.93 3.04 -5.42
N CYS A 61 -9.03 2.29 -5.49
CA CYS A 61 -10.12 2.35 -4.52
C CYS A 61 -9.76 1.81 -3.13
N HIS A 62 -8.78 0.92 -3.03
CA HIS A 62 -8.45 0.23 -1.79
C HIS A 62 -7.21 0.80 -1.10
N GLN A 63 -6.22 0.00 -0.70
CA GLN A 63 -5.03 0.46 0.05
C GLN A 63 -4.35 1.68 -0.57
N SER A 64 -4.37 1.80 -1.90
CA SER A 64 -3.79 2.93 -2.63
C SER A 64 -4.50 4.26 -2.38
N GLY A 65 -5.80 4.24 -2.13
CA GLY A 65 -6.61 5.41 -1.76
C GLY A 65 -6.82 5.56 -0.24
N HIS A 66 -6.60 4.49 0.54
CA HIS A 66 -6.86 4.41 1.97
C HIS A 66 -5.56 4.26 2.78
N ASN A 67 -4.70 5.28 2.76
CA ASN A 67 -3.41 5.30 3.45
C ASN A 67 -3.12 6.66 4.09
N SER A 68 -2.04 6.75 4.87
CA SER A 68 -1.62 7.99 5.54
C SER A 68 -1.19 9.11 4.59
N GLY A 69 -0.84 8.82 3.34
CA GLY A 69 -0.30 9.79 2.40
C GLY A 69 1.16 10.19 2.66
N VAL A 70 1.84 9.55 3.59
CA VAL A 70 3.21 9.89 3.95
C VAL A 70 4.20 9.34 2.92
N ILE A 71 5.08 10.20 2.42
CA ILE A 71 6.28 9.83 1.67
C ILE A 71 7.37 9.52 2.70
N HIS A 72 7.59 8.22 2.95
CA HIS A 72 8.51 7.74 3.98
C HIS A 72 9.97 7.87 3.54
N SER A 73 10.87 8.22 4.46
CA SER A 73 12.29 8.41 4.18
C SER A 73 13.18 7.16 4.38
N GLY A 74 12.65 6.07 4.96
CA GLY A 74 13.41 4.81 5.10
C GLY A 74 14.06 4.56 6.47
N ILE A 75 13.72 5.33 7.51
CA ILE A 75 14.36 5.31 8.84
C ILE A 75 14.22 3.95 9.55
N TYR A 76 13.04 3.33 9.45
CA TYR A 76 12.66 2.21 10.33
C TYR A 76 13.23 0.84 9.92
N TYR A 77 13.62 0.68 8.66
CA TYR A 77 13.92 -0.62 8.07
C TYR A 77 15.33 -1.10 8.38
N THR A 78 15.49 -2.41 8.47
CA THR A 78 16.80 -3.04 8.70
C THR A 78 17.77 -2.63 7.60
N PRO A 79 18.96 -2.11 7.94
CA PRO A 79 19.96 -1.72 6.97
C PRO A 79 20.32 -2.88 6.03
N GLY A 80 20.47 -2.57 4.74
CA GLY A 80 20.75 -3.56 3.72
C GLY A 80 19.54 -4.34 3.21
N SER A 81 18.39 -4.30 3.91
CA SER A 81 17.17 -4.97 3.45
C SER A 81 16.61 -4.35 2.17
N LEU A 82 15.85 -5.15 1.42
CA LEU A 82 15.17 -4.68 0.22
C LEU A 82 14.19 -3.54 0.51
N LYS A 83 13.45 -3.63 1.62
CA LYS A 83 12.56 -2.56 2.09
C LYS A 83 13.28 -1.24 2.31
N ALA A 84 14.46 -1.25 2.95
CA ALA A 84 15.24 -0.03 3.19
C ALA A 84 15.68 0.60 1.87
N LYS A 85 16.27 -0.20 0.96
CA LYS A 85 16.75 0.25 -0.36
C LYS A 85 15.62 0.82 -1.21
N LEU A 86 14.52 0.08 -1.34
CA LEU A 86 13.37 0.49 -2.15
C LEU A 86 12.66 1.72 -1.57
N CYS A 87 12.65 1.89 -0.22
CA CYS A 87 12.06 3.07 0.38
C CYS A 87 12.85 4.33 0.09
N VAL A 88 14.16 4.32 0.30
CA VAL A 88 15.03 5.48 0.04
C VAL A 88 15.01 5.86 -1.44
N GLN A 89 15.18 4.87 -2.33
CA GLN A 89 15.10 5.08 -3.77
C GLN A 89 13.71 5.55 -4.20
N GLY A 90 12.66 4.91 -3.68
CA GLY A 90 11.28 5.22 -4.01
C GLY A 90 10.84 6.61 -3.56
N ALA A 91 11.32 7.08 -2.40
CA ALA A 91 11.06 8.46 -1.96
C ALA A 91 11.62 9.48 -2.96
N ALA A 92 12.85 9.29 -3.43
CA ALA A 92 13.45 10.18 -4.43
C ALA A 92 12.66 10.15 -5.75
N LEU A 93 12.34 8.96 -6.26
CA LEU A 93 11.56 8.79 -7.48
C LEU A 93 10.12 9.36 -7.34
N CYS A 94 9.52 9.25 -6.15
CA CYS A 94 8.19 9.80 -5.90
C CYS A 94 8.18 11.32 -5.99
N TYR A 95 9.15 12.01 -5.39
CA TYR A 95 9.27 13.46 -5.50
C TYR A 95 9.54 13.90 -6.93
N GLU A 96 10.51 13.26 -7.59
CA GLU A 96 10.84 13.55 -8.99
C GLU A 96 9.60 13.37 -9.90
N TYR A 97 8.86 12.30 -9.72
CA TYR A 97 7.65 12.03 -10.48
C TYR A 97 6.56 13.08 -10.21
N CYS A 98 6.36 13.46 -8.96
CA CYS A 98 5.40 14.51 -8.60
C CYS A 98 5.76 15.85 -9.24
N ASP A 99 7.05 16.22 -9.24
CA ASP A 99 7.54 17.44 -9.89
C ASP A 99 7.30 17.39 -11.41
N GLN A 100 7.66 16.28 -12.07
CA GLN A 100 7.47 16.11 -13.51
C GLN A 100 5.99 16.18 -13.94
N LYS A 101 5.07 15.70 -13.06
CA LYS A 101 3.64 15.64 -13.36
C LYS A 101 2.82 16.80 -12.79
N GLY A 102 3.46 17.70 -12.05
CA GLY A 102 2.76 18.76 -11.34
C GLY A 102 1.81 18.25 -10.25
N ILE A 103 2.08 17.06 -9.66
CA ILE A 103 1.29 16.52 -8.58
C ILE A 103 1.65 17.23 -7.28
N PRO A 104 0.69 17.88 -6.60
CA PRO A 104 0.97 18.59 -5.36
C PRO A 104 1.44 17.64 -4.26
N TYR A 105 2.52 18.00 -3.60
CA TYR A 105 3.00 17.36 -2.37
C TYR A 105 3.52 18.43 -1.39
N LYS A 106 3.77 18.03 -0.14
CA LYS A 106 4.42 18.90 0.85
C LYS A 106 5.54 18.13 1.53
N GLN A 107 6.76 18.65 1.49
CA GLN A 107 7.89 18.13 2.25
C GLN A 107 7.87 18.78 3.64
N CYS A 108 6.87 18.39 4.46
CA CYS A 108 6.58 18.96 5.77
C CYS A 108 7.46 18.40 6.90
N GLY A 109 8.30 17.43 6.60
CA GLY A 109 9.15 16.78 7.58
C GLY A 109 8.43 15.78 8.49
N LYS A 110 9.23 15.14 9.35
CA LYS A 110 8.77 14.23 10.39
C LYS A 110 9.64 14.39 11.63
N LEU A 111 9.01 14.50 12.78
CA LEU A 111 9.64 14.35 14.08
C LEU A 111 9.28 12.98 14.67
N ILE A 112 10.29 12.20 15.06
CA ILE A 112 10.10 11.01 15.89
C ILE A 112 10.49 11.40 17.30
N VAL A 113 9.54 11.44 18.21
CA VAL A 113 9.65 12.12 19.49
C VAL A 113 9.76 11.11 20.63
N ALA A 114 10.82 11.24 21.43
CA ALA A 114 10.94 10.56 22.71
C ALA A 114 10.27 11.41 23.81
N VAL A 115 9.23 10.88 24.42
CA VAL A 115 8.48 11.52 25.51
C VAL A 115 8.89 11.00 26.88
N GLU A 116 9.53 9.83 26.93
CA GLU A 116 10.00 9.18 28.15
C GLU A 116 11.51 8.90 28.07
N GLN A 117 12.20 8.89 29.22
CA GLN A 117 13.66 8.75 29.29
C GLN A 117 14.14 7.41 28.68
N GLU A 118 13.37 6.35 28.85
CA GLU A 118 13.66 5.02 28.33
C GLU A 118 13.57 4.92 26.79
N GLU A 119 12.96 5.88 26.14
CA GLU A 119 12.84 5.95 24.67
C GLU A 119 14.09 6.54 24.01
N ILE A 120 14.90 7.31 24.74
CA ILE A 120 16.09 8.00 24.20
C ILE A 120 17.12 7.01 23.60
N PRO A 121 17.49 5.90 24.25
CA PRO A 121 18.38 4.92 23.63
C PRO A 121 17.84 4.34 22.33
N ARG A 122 16.53 4.05 22.28
CA ARG A 122 15.85 3.55 21.08
C ARG A 122 15.83 4.60 19.95
N LEU A 123 15.61 5.88 20.29
CA LEU A 123 15.66 6.98 19.35
C LEU A 123 17.05 7.15 18.73
N LYS A 124 18.11 7.07 19.54
CA LYS A 124 19.50 7.11 19.07
C LYS A 124 19.84 5.92 18.16
N ALA A 125 19.43 4.72 18.54
CA ALA A 125 19.60 3.53 17.69
C ALA A 125 18.85 3.67 16.35
N LEU A 126 17.68 4.30 16.36
CA LEU A 126 16.92 4.60 15.15
C LEU A 126 17.62 5.64 14.25
N TYR A 127 18.26 6.64 14.85
CA TYR A 127 19.10 7.60 14.13
C TYR A 127 20.25 6.90 13.41
N GLU A 128 21.03 6.08 14.11
CA GLU A 128 22.13 5.30 13.50
C GLU A 128 21.65 4.40 12.38
N ARG A 129 20.50 3.74 12.57
CA ARG A 129 19.85 2.93 11.53
C ARG A 129 19.50 3.76 10.29
N GLY A 130 18.94 4.94 10.49
CA GLY A 130 18.59 5.85 9.40
C GLY A 130 19.82 6.33 8.62
N LEU A 131 20.95 6.60 9.29
CA LEU A 131 22.21 6.93 8.64
C LEU A 131 22.73 5.76 7.80
N GLN A 132 22.71 4.53 8.33
CA GLN A 132 23.09 3.32 7.58
C GLN A 132 22.19 3.06 6.35
N ASN A 133 20.93 3.51 6.39
CA ASN A 133 20.02 3.47 5.26
C ASN A 133 20.20 4.63 4.27
N ASN A 134 21.18 5.52 4.48
CA ASN A 134 21.39 6.73 3.68
C ASN A 134 20.17 7.68 3.64
N VAL A 135 19.44 7.77 4.75
CA VAL A 135 18.36 8.74 4.86
C VAL A 135 18.93 10.14 4.96
N ARG A 136 18.46 11.06 4.12
CA ARG A 136 19.00 12.42 3.99
C ARG A 136 18.67 13.29 5.19
N ASP A 137 19.63 14.13 5.59
CA ASP A 137 19.48 15.24 6.54
C ASP A 137 18.88 14.89 7.90
N LEU A 138 19.05 13.63 8.33
CA LEU A 138 18.63 13.19 9.66
C LEU A 138 19.42 13.91 10.76
N ARG A 139 18.72 14.37 11.80
CA ARG A 139 19.34 15.02 12.97
C ARG A 139 18.63 14.64 14.24
N LEU A 140 19.41 14.40 15.29
CA LEU A 140 18.88 14.41 16.66
C LEU A 140 18.79 15.89 17.10
N ILE A 141 17.61 16.28 17.60
CA ILE A 141 17.32 17.64 18.03
C ILE A 141 16.83 17.67 19.46
N SER A 142 17.15 18.76 20.15
CA SER A 142 16.71 19.03 21.52
C SER A 142 15.22 19.35 21.60
N ALA A 143 14.66 19.32 22.82
CA ALA A 143 13.29 19.74 23.09
C ALA A 143 13.01 21.18 22.61
N LYS A 144 14.00 22.09 22.77
CA LYS A 144 13.88 23.50 22.35
C LYS A 144 13.78 23.61 20.81
N GLU A 145 14.64 22.91 20.08
CA GLU A 145 14.61 22.88 18.62
C GLU A 145 13.33 22.22 18.10
N MET A 146 12.87 21.14 18.76
CA MET A 146 11.60 20.50 18.45
C MET A 146 10.42 21.47 18.57
N GLN A 147 10.34 22.21 19.70
CA GLN A 147 9.28 23.20 19.92
C GLN A 147 9.35 24.39 18.96
N ALA A 148 10.54 24.76 18.47
CA ALA A 148 10.67 25.77 17.45
C ALA A 148 10.03 25.33 16.11
N LYS A 149 10.09 24.03 15.79
CA LYS A 149 9.45 23.44 14.60
C LYS A 149 7.97 23.17 14.82
N GLU A 150 7.64 22.50 15.91
CA GLU A 150 6.29 22.08 16.32
C GLU A 150 5.95 22.69 17.69
N PRO A 151 5.39 23.91 17.74
CA PRO A 151 5.24 24.66 19.00
C PRO A 151 4.39 23.97 20.07
N PHE A 152 3.45 23.13 19.65
CA PHE A 152 2.57 22.36 20.55
C PHE A 152 3.13 20.99 20.95
N CYS A 153 4.19 20.53 20.25
CA CYS A 153 4.78 19.24 20.55
C CYS A 153 5.62 19.29 21.82
N ARG A 154 5.50 18.27 22.65
CA ARG A 154 6.28 18.08 23.89
C ARG A 154 7.05 16.75 23.82
N GLY A 155 8.24 16.75 24.36
CA GLY A 155 9.13 15.60 24.42
C GLY A 155 10.49 15.98 24.94
N LEU A 156 11.34 14.97 25.18
CA LEU A 156 12.70 15.14 25.71
C LEU A 156 13.74 15.37 24.60
N MET A 157 13.54 14.66 23.49
CA MET A 157 14.42 14.68 22.31
C MET A 157 13.62 14.20 21.11
N ALA A 158 14.01 14.62 19.91
CA ALA A 158 13.41 14.11 18.68
C ALA A 158 14.46 13.77 17.62
N LEU A 159 14.10 12.85 16.73
CA LEU A 159 14.77 12.60 15.45
C LEU A 159 14.02 13.39 14.37
N ASP A 160 14.69 14.35 13.81
CA ASP A 160 14.18 15.21 12.73
C ASP A 160 14.53 14.61 11.37
N SER A 161 13.53 14.36 10.55
CA SER A 161 13.65 13.87 9.18
C SER A 161 12.98 14.84 8.21
N PRO A 162 13.68 15.89 7.78
CA PRO A 162 13.09 16.94 6.93
C PRO A 162 12.70 16.42 5.53
N TYR A 163 13.29 15.32 5.07
CA TYR A 163 13.01 14.73 3.75
C TYR A 163 11.71 13.87 3.72
N THR A 164 11.02 13.72 4.84
CA THR A 164 9.69 13.11 4.88
C THR A 164 8.64 14.10 4.38
N GLY A 165 7.70 13.64 3.56
CA GLY A 165 6.62 14.49 3.04
C GLY A 165 5.28 13.80 3.06
N ILE A 166 4.31 14.48 2.44
CA ILE A 166 2.95 13.99 2.24
C ILE A 166 2.50 14.22 0.80
N VAL A 167 1.68 13.31 0.29
CA VAL A 167 1.09 13.35 -1.05
C VAL A 167 -0.27 12.65 -1.05
N ASN A 168 -1.12 12.94 -2.03
CA ASN A 168 -2.30 12.13 -2.29
C ASN A 168 -1.93 10.96 -3.21
N TYR A 169 -1.74 9.77 -2.65
CA TYR A 169 -1.34 8.58 -3.43
C TYR A 169 -2.40 8.10 -4.42
N ARG A 170 -3.68 8.41 -4.22
CA ARG A 170 -4.69 8.15 -5.26
C ARG A 170 -4.43 9.00 -6.50
N HIS A 171 -4.05 10.26 -6.33
CA HIS A 171 -3.67 11.14 -7.45
C HIS A 171 -2.42 10.61 -8.18
N VAL A 172 -1.41 10.16 -7.43
CA VAL A 172 -0.21 9.52 -8.00
C VAL A 172 -0.58 8.27 -8.82
N ALA A 173 -1.44 7.40 -8.29
CA ALA A 173 -1.88 6.19 -8.98
C ALA A 173 -2.63 6.50 -10.29
N LEU A 174 -3.52 7.49 -10.27
CA LEU A 174 -4.24 7.93 -11.47
C LEU A 174 -3.29 8.50 -12.53
N SER A 175 -2.26 9.22 -12.11
CA SER A 175 -1.23 9.73 -13.01
C SER A 175 -0.40 8.59 -13.65
N TYR A 176 -0.13 7.50 -12.90
CA TYR A 176 0.49 6.29 -13.48
C TYR A 176 -0.40 5.66 -14.55
N ALA A 177 -1.72 5.60 -14.31
CA ALA A 177 -2.67 5.08 -15.28
C ALA A 177 -2.73 5.95 -16.55
N GLU A 178 -2.70 7.27 -16.40
CA GLU A 178 -2.61 8.18 -17.55
C GLU A 178 -1.36 7.94 -18.39
N ASP A 179 -0.20 7.81 -17.75
CA ASP A 179 1.06 7.55 -18.48
C ASP A 179 1.00 6.20 -19.19
N PHE A 180 0.48 5.17 -18.52
CA PHE A 180 0.30 3.85 -19.09
C PHE A 180 -0.59 3.89 -20.33
N GLN A 181 -1.73 4.58 -20.26
CA GLN A 181 -2.66 4.72 -21.38
C GLN A 181 -2.08 5.56 -22.53
N LYS A 182 -1.38 6.65 -22.21
CA LYS A 182 -0.69 7.48 -23.22
C LYS A 182 0.41 6.69 -23.97
N ALA A 183 1.01 5.70 -23.32
CA ALA A 183 1.97 4.79 -23.92
C ALA A 183 1.34 3.59 -24.67
N GLY A 184 0.01 3.58 -24.84
CA GLY A 184 -0.72 2.54 -25.57
C GLY A 184 -1.29 1.40 -24.73
N GLY A 185 -1.11 1.44 -23.41
CA GLY A 185 -1.70 0.46 -22.49
C GLY A 185 -3.23 0.63 -22.35
N ARG A 186 -3.94 -0.46 -22.07
CA ARG A 186 -5.39 -0.47 -21.87
C ARG A 186 -5.75 -0.75 -20.42
N VAL A 187 -6.67 0.01 -19.85
CA VAL A 187 -7.23 -0.20 -18.51
C VAL A 187 -8.64 -0.72 -18.63
N LEU A 188 -8.89 -1.91 -18.08
CA LEU A 188 -10.19 -2.58 -18.04
C LEU A 188 -10.66 -2.60 -16.57
N THR A 189 -11.63 -1.76 -16.28
CA THR A 189 -12.28 -1.69 -14.95
C THR A 189 -13.53 -2.57 -14.92
N ASP A 190 -14.07 -2.81 -13.72
CA ASP A 190 -15.22 -3.70 -13.53
C ASP A 190 -14.93 -5.15 -14.01
N PHE A 191 -13.64 -5.53 -13.96
CA PHE A 191 -13.12 -6.83 -14.41
C PHE A 191 -12.51 -7.60 -13.21
N GLU A 192 -13.36 -8.23 -12.40
CA GLU A 192 -12.94 -9.07 -11.28
C GLU A 192 -12.44 -10.42 -11.79
N VAL A 193 -11.13 -10.64 -11.74
CA VAL A 193 -10.51 -11.90 -12.17
C VAL A 193 -10.92 -13.03 -11.22
N THR A 194 -11.57 -14.05 -11.79
CA THR A 194 -12.03 -15.25 -11.08
C THR A 194 -11.36 -16.55 -11.56
N ASN A 195 -10.81 -16.53 -12.79
CA ASN A 195 -10.07 -17.68 -13.32
C ASN A 195 -8.89 -17.22 -14.20
N MET A 196 -7.83 -18.04 -14.18
CA MET A 196 -6.65 -17.91 -15.05
C MET A 196 -6.24 -19.33 -15.43
N GLU A 197 -6.26 -19.65 -16.73
CA GLU A 197 -5.92 -20.99 -17.20
C GLU A 197 -5.27 -20.97 -18.58
N MET A 198 -4.67 -22.08 -18.99
CA MET A 198 -4.22 -22.25 -20.36
C MET A 198 -5.42 -22.34 -21.30
N ALA A 199 -5.41 -21.54 -22.36
CA ALA A 199 -6.48 -21.55 -23.37
C ALA A 199 -6.47 -22.91 -24.11
N LYS A 200 -7.65 -23.51 -24.27
CA LYS A 200 -7.83 -24.77 -25.03
C LYS A 200 -7.86 -24.53 -26.54
N GLU A 201 -8.32 -23.35 -26.93
CA GLU A 201 -8.47 -22.93 -28.33
C GLU A 201 -7.91 -21.51 -28.51
N SER A 202 -7.51 -21.18 -29.73
CA SER A 202 -7.09 -19.82 -30.08
C SER A 202 -8.29 -18.86 -30.02
N PRO A 203 -8.06 -17.57 -29.71
CA PRO A 203 -9.11 -16.57 -29.84
C PRO A 203 -9.77 -16.62 -31.22
N PRO A 204 -11.09 -16.41 -31.34
CA PRO A 204 -11.85 -16.54 -32.60
C PRO A 204 -11.31 -15.77 -33.81
N GLU A 205 -10.53 -14.71 -33.58
CA GLU A 205 -9.95 -13.87 -34.62
C GLU A 205 -8.47 -14.18 -34.93
N SER A 206 -7.86 -15.17 -34.26
CA SER A 206 -6.44 -15.50 -34.45
C SER A 206 -6.23 -16.48 -35.62
N THR A 207 -5.70 -15.97 -36.73
CA THR A 207 -5.30 -16.78 -37.91
C THR A 207 -3.95 -17.46 -37.78
N GLU A 208 -3.16 -17.19 -36.73
CA GLU A 208 -1.76 -17.58 -36.59
C GLU A 208 -1.44 -18.45 -35.34
N GLY A 209 -2.33 -19.37 -34.95
CA GLY A 209 -2.06 -20.28 -33.82
C GLY A 209 -2.17 -19.62 -32.44
N LEU A 210 -1.86 -20.39 -31.37
CA LEU A 210 -1.94 -19.95 -29.97
C LEU A 210 -0.84 -18.93 -29.58
N LYS A 211 -0.86 -17.71 -30.16
CA LYS A 211 0.06 -16.63 -29.74
C LYS A 211 -0.17 -16.14 -28.31
N HIS A 212 -1.43 -16.27 -27.82
CA HIS A 212 -1.88 -15.83 -26.50
C HIS A 212 -2.45 -17.02 -25.73
N PRO A 213 -1.59 -17.90 -25.18
CA PRO A 213 -1.99 -19.19 -24.64
C PRO A 213 -2.67 -19.14 -23.27
N VAL A 214 -2.80 -17.96 -22.67
CA VAL A 214 -3.43 -17.80 -21.35
C VAL A 214 -4.75 -17.07 -21.51
N VAL A 215 -5.81 -17.56 -20.87
CA VAL A 215 -7.10 -16.89 -20.78
C VAL A 215 -7.37 -16.49 -19.33
N VAL A 216 -7.75 -15.23 -19.15
CA VAL A 216 -8.16 -14.64 -17.88
C VAL A 216 -9.66 -14.36 -17.96
N ARG A 217 -10.45 -14.91 -17.02
CA ARG A 217 -11.91 -14.71 -16.96
C ARG A 217 -12.29 -13.87 -15.74
N ASN A 218 -13.29 -13.02 -15.95
CA ASN A 218 -13.89 -12.29 -14.84
C ASN A 218 -15.17 -12.97 -14.32
N SER A 219 -15.77 -12.40 -13.28
CA SER A 219 -17.00 -12.88 -12.64
C SER A 219 -18.25 -12.80 -13.55
N LYS A 220 -18.17 -12.11 -14.68
CA LYS A 220 -19.25 -11.95 -15.68
C LYS A 220 -19.11 -12.91 -16.86
N GLY A 221 -18.01 -13.68 -16.91
CA GLY A 221 -17.69 -14.59 -18.01
C GLY A 221 -17.01 -13.90 -19.21
N GLU A 222 -16.59 -12.65 -19.07
CA GLU A 222 -15.78 -11.95 -20.09
C GLU A 222 -14.34 -12.47 -20.05
N GLU A 223 -13.68 -12.55 -21.21
CA GLU A 223 -12.37 -13.14 -21.39
C GLU A 223 -11.34 -12.16 -21.95
N VAL A 224 -10.13 -12.23 -21.43
CA VAL A 224 -8.94 -11.58 -21.94
C VAL A 224 -7.88 -12.64 -22.20
N TYR A 225 -7.31 -12.64 -23.40
CA TYR A 225 -6.23 -13.55 -23.77
C TYR A 225 -4.89 -12.85 -23.68
N CYS A 226 -3.88 -13.53 -23.12
CA CYS A 226 -2.54 -12.95 -23.00
C CYS A 226 -1.44 -14.00 -23.12
N GLN A 227 -0.20 -13.51 -23.26
CA GLN A 227 0.98 -14.38 -23.21
C GLN A 227 1.43 -14.60 -21.76
N HIS A 228 1.38 -13.54 -20.95
CA HIS A 228 1.85 -13.54 -19.57
C HIS A 228 0.93 -12.73 -18.65
N ILE A 229 0.98 -13.05 -17.36
CA ILE A 229 0.22 -12.37 -16.32
C ILE A 229 1.16 -11.89 -15.22
N VAL A 230 0.94 -10.66 -14.74
CA VAL A 230 1.52 -10.14 -13.51
C VAL A 230 0.39 -9.81 -12.55
N THR A 231 0.38 -10.34 -11.33
CA THR A 231 -0.68 -10.02 -10.38
C THR A 231 -0.19 -9.14 -9.24
N CYS A 232 -0.90 -8.03 -8.99
CA CYS A 232 -0.68 -7.05 -7.94
C CYS A 232 -1.97 -6.85 -7.14
N ALA A 233 -2.54 -7.95 -6.64
CA ALA A 233 -3.92 -8.01 -6.14
C ALA A 233 -4.10 -7.55 -4.67
N GLY A 234 -3.05 -7.01 -4.02
CA GLY A 234 -3.12 -6.39 -2.69
C GLY A 234 -3.79 -7.28 -1.64
N LEU A 235 -4.95 -6.86 -1.13
CA LEU A 235 -5.72 -7.61 -0.12
C LEU A 235 -6.18 -9.01 -0.58
N TYR A 236 -6.19 -9.28 -1.88
CA TYR A 236 -6.58 -10.57 -2.46
C TYR A 236 -5.41 -11.35 -3.06
N SER A 237 -4.17 -10.93 -2.83
CA SER A 237 -2.99 -11.52 -3.47
C SER A 237 -2.84 -13.03 -3.21
N ASP A 238 -3.15 -13.50 -2.01
CA ASP A 238 -3.15 -14.92 -1.66
C ASP A 238 -4.25 -15.72 -2.38
N ARG A 239 -5.46 -15.18 -2.49
CA ARG A 239 -6.57 -15.83 -3.20
C ARG A 239 -6.35 -15.85 -4.71
N VAL A 240 -5.86 -14.76 -5.29
CA VAL A 240 -5.58 -14.67 -6.72
C VAL A 240 -4.44 -15.62 -7.11
N SER A 241 -3.40 -15.73 -6.31
CA SER A 241 -2.31 -16.67 -6.59
C SER A 241 -2.75 -18.15 -6.51
N GLN A 242 -3.70 -18.48 -5.64
CA GLN A 242 -4.25 -19.85 -5.54
C GLN A 242 -5.02 -20.28 -6.79
N ILE A 243 -5.55 -19.35 -7.59
CA ILE A 243 -6.22 -19.69 -8.87
C ILE A 243 -5.27 -20.43 -9.82
N SER A 244 -3.99 -20.10 -9.81
CA SER A 244 -2.96 -20.74 -10.62
C SER A 244 -2.20 -21.86 -9.88
N GLY A 245 -2.71 -22.33 -8.75
CA GLY A 245 -2.16 -23.45 -7.98
C GLY A 245 -1.01 -23.10 -7.04
N CYS A 246 -0.78 -21.82 -6.71
CA CYS A 246 0.18 -21.46 -5.67
C CYS A 246 -0.25 -22.00 -4.30
N SER A 247 0.76 -22.18 -3.42
CA SER A 247 0.53 -22.48 -2.01
C SER A 247 -0.44 -21.47 -1.38
N PRO A 248 -1.31 -21.88 -0.44
CA PRO A 248 -2.14 -20.94 0.31
C PRO A 248 -1.32 -20.02 1.24
N GLU A 249 -0.04 -20.30 1.47
CA GLU A 249 0.86 -19.50 2.32
C GLU A 249 1.85 -18.66 1.52
N PRO A 250 2.17 -17.43 1.98
CA PRO A 250 1.59 -16.76 3.14
C PRO A 250 0.15 -16.32 2.89
N ARG A 251 -0.69 -16.28 3.96
CA ARG A 251 -2.06 -15.76 3.89
C ARG A 251 -2.13 -14.27 4.19
N ILE A 252 -3.04 -13.60 3.54
CA ILE A 252 -3.37 -12.22 3.86
C ILE A 252 -4.42 -12.18 4.98
N VAL A 253 -4.01 -11.66 6.13
CA VAL A 253 -4.90 -11.34 7.24
C VAL A 253 -5.13 -9.82 7.23
N PRO A 254 -6.38 -9.37 7.09
CA PRO A 254 -6.67 -7.94 6.99
C PRO A 254 -6.64 -7.27 8.37
N PHE A 255 -5.81 -6.25 8.55
CA PHE A 255 -5.80 -5.40 9.75
C PHE A 255 -6.29 -4.01 9.40
N ARG A 256 -7.39 -3.59 10.06
CA ARG A 256 -7.96 -2.25 9.89
C ARG A 256 -7.31 -1.29 10.86
N GLY A 257 -6.99 -0.11 10.36
CA GLY A 257 -6.56 1.03 11.13
C GLY A 257 -7.59 2.15 11.01
N ASP A 258 -8.26 2.47 12.11
CA ASP A 258 -9.20 3.58 12.18
C ASP A 258 -8.45 4.84 12.59
N TYR A 259 -8.62 5.91 11.81
CA TYR A 259 -8.06 7.22 12.12
C TYR A 259 -9.07 8.07 12.87
N LEU A 260 -8.55 8.98 13.66
CA LEU A 260 -9.25 10.16 14.13
C LEU A 260 -8.76 11.36 13.33
N VAL A 261 -9.52 12.44 13.36
CA VAL A 261 -9.18 13.68 12.66
C VAL A 261 -9.30 14.84 13.63
N LEU A 262 -8.33 15.75 13.64
CA LEU A 262 -8.48 17.03 14.35
C LEU A 262 -9.58 17.86 13.71
N LYS A 263 -10.36 18.53 14.53
CA LYS A 263 -11.30 19.54 14.02
C LYS A 263 -10.53 20.61 13.22
N PRO A 264 -11.14 21.19 12.16
CA PRO A 264 -10.45 22.15 11.29
C PRO A 264 -9.83 23.32 12.05
N GLU A 265 -10.50 23.83 13.08
CA GLU A 265 -10.04 24.93 13.94
C GLU A 265 -8.84 24.56 14.84
N LYS A 266 -8.44 23.28 14.86
CA LYS A 266 -7.31 22.77 15.66
C LYS A 266 -6.15 22.26 14.80
N CYS A 267 -6.31 22.19 13.48
CA CYS A 267 -5.27 21.68 12.58
C CYS A 267 -3.97 22.49 12.63
N TYR A 268 -4.02 23.76 13.04
CA TYR A 268 -2.85 24.63 13.19
C TYR A 268 -1.84 24.12 14.24
N MET A 269 -2.26 23.23 15.13
CA MET A 269 -1.41 22.66 16.18
C MET A 269 -0.33 21.71 15.63
N VAL A 270 -0.47 21.24 14.38
CA VAL A 270 0.41 20.26 13.74
C VAL A 270 0.86 20.80 12.38
N LYS A 271 2.17 20.98 12.21
CA LYS A 271 2.76 21.50 10.95
C LYS A 271 3.31 20.37 10.08
N GLY A 272 3.95 19.38 10.68
CA GLY A 272 4.56 18.22 10.04
C GLY A 272 4.13 16.91 10.70
N ASN A 273 4.75 15.81 10.30
CA ASN A 273 4.44 14.50 10.89
C ASN A 273 5.05 14.39 12.30
N ILE A 274 4.27 13.98 13.30
CA ILE A 274 4.74 13.72 14.67
C ILE A 274 4.47 12.26 15.02
N TYR A 275 5.55 11.50 15.22
CA TYR A 275 5.51 10.05 15.40
C TYR A 275 6.15 9.64 16.73
N PRO A 276 5.68 8.54 17.36
CA PRO A 276 6.35 7.95 18.52
C PRO A 276 7.67 7.27 18.16
N VAL A 277 8.53 7.09 19.13
CA VAL A 277 9.62 6.13 19.02
C VAL A 277 9.02 4.72 18.96
N PRO A 278 9.37 3.89 17.95
CA PRO A 278 8.87 2.53 17.87
C PRO A 278 9.24 1.72 19.13
N ASP A 279 8.27 0.99 19.65
CA ASP A 279 8.49 0.04 20.72
C ASP A 279 8.51 -1.39 20.12
N PRO A 280 9.64 -2.12 20.19
CA PRO A 280 9.76 -3.45 19.59
C PRO A 280 8.83 -4.50 20.21
N ARG A 281 8.25 -4.20 21.38
CA ARG A 281 7.25 -5.08 22.02
C ARG A 281 5.90 -5.08 21.28
N PHE A 282 5.67 -4.10 20.38
CA PHE A 282 4.41 -3.96 19.67
C PHE A 282 4.61 -4.16 18.16
N PRO A 283 3.74 -4.95 17.50
CA PRO A 283 3.87 -5.22 16.07
C PRO A 283 3.51 -4.02 15.19
N PHE A 284 2.84 -3.02 15.74
CA PHE A 284 2.40 -1.83 15.01
C PHE A 284 2.92 -0.55 15.68
N LEU A 285 3.12 0.48 14.86
CA LEU A 285 3.52 1.80 15.33
C LEU A 285 2.36 2.44 16.12
N GLY A 286 2.71 3.10 17.24
CA GLY A 286 1.74 3.83 18.06
C GLY A 286 1.08 5.01 17.34
N VAL A 287 0.11 5.63 18.01
CA VAL A 287 -0.63 6.79 17.46
C VAL A 287 0.30 7.94 17.06
N HIS A 288 0.03 8.54 15.94
CA HIS A 288 0.85 9.62 15.38
C HIS A 288 -0.04 10.68 14.71
N PHE A 289 0.54 11.85 14.46
CA PHE A 289 -0.13 12.96 13.79
C PHE A 289 0.41 13.07 12.36
N THR A 290 -0.50 13.15 11.40
CA THR A 290 -0.16 13.24 9.99
C THR A 290 -1.01 14.32 9.32
N PRO A 291 -0.43 15.46 8.93
CA PRO A 291 -1.10 16.42 8.07
C PRO A 291 -1.40 15.81 6.70
N ARG A 292 -2.45 16.29 6.06
CA ARG A 292 -2.91 15.83 4.76
C ARG A 292 -2.85 16.96 3.73
N MET A 293 -2.93 16.59 2.44
CA MET A 293 -2.91 17.56 1.35
C MET A 293 -4.16 18.45 1.31
N ASP A 294 -5.27 18.01 1.89
CA ASP A 294 -6.52 18.77 2.04
C ASP A 294 -6.53 19.71 3.27
N GLY A 295 -5.44 19.74 4.04
CA GLY A 295 -5.31 20.56 5.24
C GLY A 295 -5.82 19.89 6.52
N SER A 296 -6.45 18.72 6.44
CA SER A 296 -6.83 17.95 7.62
C SER A 296 -5.61 17.35 8.33
N VAL A 297 -5.75 17.02 9.59
CA VAL A 297 -4.71 16.30 10.37
C VAL A 297 -5.31 15.01 10.88
N TRP A 298 -4.75 13.87 10.43
CA TRP A 298 -5.16 12.54 10.86
C TRP A 298 -4.33 12.10 12.06
N LEU A 299 -5.00 11.39 12.98
CA LEU A 299 -4.46 10.93 14.24
C LEU A 299 -4.62 9.41 14.33
N GLY A 300 -3.61 8.72 14.70
CA GLY A 300 -3.65 7.26 14.77
C GLY A 300 -2.77 6.63 13.68
N PRO A 301 -3.13 5.50 13.08
CA PRO A 301 -4.32 4.68 13.34
C PRO A 301 -4.16 3.71 14.52
N ASN A 302 -5.26 3.10 14.96
CA ASN A 302 -5.22 1.86 15.71
C ASN A 302 -4.92 0.66 14.78
N ALA A 303 -4.85 -0.56 15.32
CA ALA A 303 -4.68 -1.77 14.54
C ALA A 303 -5.57 -2.89 15.11
N VAL A 304 -6.67 -3.16 14.43
CA VAL A 304 -7.64 -4.21 14.80
C VAL A 304 -7.86 -5.17 13.65
N LEU A 305 -8.24 -6.41 13.93
CA LEU A 305 -8.63 -7.36 12.90
C LEU A 305 -9.83 -6.82 12.13
N ALA A 306 -9.76 -6.80 10.80
CA ALA A 306 -10.90 -6.47 9.96
C ALA A 306 -11.74 -7.73 9.69
N PHE A 307 -13.06 -7.61 9.78
CA PHE A 307 -13.97 -8.74 9.54
C PHE A 307 -14.36 -8.90 8.05
N LYS A 308 -13.83 -8.04 7.22
CA LYS A 308 -13.92 -8.06 5.76
C LYS A 308 -12.60 -7.53 5.19
N ARG A 309 -12.06 -8.14 4.12
CA ARG A 309 -10.78 -7.71 3.50
C ARG A 309 -10.80 -6.25 3.05
N GLU A 310 -11.93 -5.79 2.57
CA GLU A 310 -12.17 -4.40 2.18
C GLU A 310 -13.24 -3.75 3.06
N GLY A 311 -13.15 -4.00 4.37
CA GLY A 311 -14.05 -3.47 5.39
C GLY A 311 -13.55 -2.15 5.93
N TYR A 312 -14.03 -1.03 5.37
CA TYR A 312 -13.65 0.33 5.79
C TYR A 312 -14.59 0.92 6.84
N LYS A 313 -15.73 0.28 7.11
CA LYS A 313 -16.67 0.67 8.15
C LYS A 313 -16.60 -0.28 9.33
N LEU A 314 -16.97 0.20 10.52
CA LEU A 314 -16.87 -0.57 11.76
C LEU A 314 -17.64 -1.91 11.72
N PHE A 315 -18.77 -1.93 11.03
CA PHE A 315 -19.66 -3.10 10.96
C PHE A 315 -19.58 -3.86 9.62
N ASP A 316 -18.58 -3.53 8.77
CA ASP A 316 -18.37 -4.30 7.55
C ASP A 316 -17.95 -5.72 7.91
N PHE A 317 -18.74 -6.70 7.47
CA PHE A 317 -18.56 -8.10 7.78
C PHE A 317 -18.71 -8.97 6.53
N SER A 318 -17.82 -9.93 6.36
CA SER A 318 -17.87 -10.97 5.35
C SER A 318 -17.66 -12.33 6.04
N PRO A 319 -18.64 -13.24 6.03
CA PRO A 319 -18.49 -14.56 6.65
C PRO A 319 -17.27 -15.32 6.11
N LYS A 320 -17.01 -15.21 4.81
CA LYS A 320 -15.86 -15.85 4.15
C LYS A 320 -14.53 -15.26 4.66
N ASP A 321 -14.39 -13.93 4.69
CA ASP A 321 -13.13 -13.27 5.09
C ASP A 321 -12.85 -13.46 6.57
N PHE A 322 -13.90 -13.37 7.39
CA PHE A 322 -13.83 -13.62 8.83
C PHE A 322 -13.46 -15.09 9.12
N GLY A 323 -14.14 -16.03 8.47
CA GLY A 323 -13.84 -17.46 8.60
C GLY A 323 -12.41 -17.78 8.18
N ASP A 324 -11.96 -17.29 7.02
CA ASP A 324 -10.58 -17.48 6.54
C ASP A 324 -9.53 -16.95 7.54
N ALA A 325 -9.80 -15.82 8.17
CA ALA A 325 -8.88 -15.24 9.15
C ALA A 325 -8.90 -16.02 10.48
N VAL A 326 -10.09 -16.31 11.03
CA VAL A 326 -10.23 -16.92 12.37
C VAL A 326 -9.86 -18.40 12.35
N LEU A 327 -10.08 -19.12 11.25
CA LEU A 327 -9.68 -20.52 11.13
C LEU A 327 -8.19 -20.69 10.80
N TYR A 328 -7.44 -19.60 10.58
CA TYR A 328 -6.03 -19.67 10.29
C TYR A 328 -5.19 -19.77 11.57
N SER A 329 -4.43 -20.86 11.72
CA SER A 329 -3.58 -21.12 12.89
C SER A 329 -2.54 -20.03 13.15
N GLY A 330 -1.98 -19.45 12.09
CA GLY A 330 -1.01 -18.37 12.18
C GLY A 330 -1.56 -17.13 12.89
N LEU A 331 -2.85 -16.79 12.70
CA LEU A 331 -3.48 -15.68 13.44
C LEU A 331 -3.48 -15.94 14.94
N TRP A 332 -3.85 -17.15 15.38
CA TRP A 332 -3.90 -17.49 16.81
C TRP A 332 -2.51 -17.52 17.45
N LYS A 333 -1.50 -17.98 16.73
CA LYS A 333 -0.10 -17.90 17.19
C LYS A 333 0.38 -16.44 17.30
N LEU A 334 0.04 -15.58 16.34
CA LEU A 334 0.32 -14.14 16.44
C LEU A 334 -0.38 -13.52 17.65
N VAL A 335 -1.68 -13.79 17.83
CA VAL A 335 -2.48 -13.26 18.94
C VAL A 335 -1.94 -13.74 20.28
N SER A 336 -1.61 -15.04 20.44
CA SER A 336 -1.09 -15.59 21.69
C SER A 336 0.24 -14.97 22.11
N ARG A 337 1.11 -14.66 21.14
CA ARG A 337 2.40 -13.97 21.41
C ARG A 337 2.22 -12.49 21.79
N ASN A 338 1.11 -11.88 21.39
CA ASN A 338 0.86 -10.44 21.55
C ASN A 338 -0.43 -10.15 22.30
N LEU A 339 -0.89 -11.03 23.19
CA LEU A 339 -2.21 -10.97 23.81
C LEU A 339 -2.45 -9.66 24.56
N SER A 340 -1.48 -9.20 25.37
CA SER A 340 -1.57 -7.96 26.13
C SER A 340 -1.63 -6.73 25.21
N SER A 341 -0.87 -6.75 24.12
CA SER A 341 -0.86 -5.67 23.11
C SER A 341 -2.18 -5.62 22.35
N GLY A 342 -2.69 -6.78 21.92
CA GLY A 342 -3.95 -6.89 21.21
C GLY A 342 -5.15 -6.41 22.05
N MET A 343 -5.18 -6.76 23.33
CA MET A 343 -6.20 -6.28 24.27
C MET A 343 -6.15 -4.75 24.45
N ASN A 344 -4.93 -4.19 24.57
CA ASN A 344 -4.75 -2.74 24.68
C ASN A 344 -5.18 -2.00 23.40
N GLU A 345 -4.89 -2.56 22.21
CA GLU A 345 -5.35 -1.98 20.94
C GLU A 345 -6.88 -2.05 20.80
N MET A 346 -7.50 -3.17 21.17
CA MET A 346 -8.97 -3.28 21.21
C MET A 346 -9.58 -2.28 22.20
N TYR A 347 -8.99 -2.12 23.40
CA TYR A 347 -9.44 -1.13 24.36
C TYR A 347 -9.37 0.29 23.80
N ARG A 348 -8.26 0.65 23.14
CA ARG A 348 -8.10 1.96 22.49
C ARG A 348 -9.08 2.16 21.32
N ALA A 349 -9.37 1.11 20.55
CA ALA A 349 -10.34 1.17 19.47
C ALA A 349 -11.76 1.42 19.98
N CYS A 350 -12.11 0.86 21.14
CA CYS A 350 -13.43 1.02 21.77
C CYS A 350 -13.55 2.35 22.52
N PHE A 351 -12.48 2.80 23.18
CA PHE A 351 -12.51 3.97 24.08
C PHE A 351 -11.69 5.13 23.52
N LEU A 352 -12.35 6.09 22.90
CA LEU A 352 -11.74 7.31 22.35
C LEU A 352 -10.85 8.04 23.38
N SER A 353 -11.29 8.11 24.64
CA SER A 353 -10.52 8.74 25.72
C SER A 353 -9.15 8.10 25.95
N ALA A 354 -9.01 6.78 25.75
CA ALA A 354 -7.75 6.08 25.87
C ALA A 354 -6.79 6.44 24.72
N GLN A 355 -7.31 6.60 23.52
CA GLN A 355 -6.53 7.04 22.36
C GLN A 355 -6.08 8.50 22.53
N VAL A 356 -6.96 9.37 22.99
CA VAL A 356 -6.64 10.78 23.31
C VAL A 356 -5.50 10.90 24.31
N LYS A 357 -5.49 10.10 25.38
CA LYS A 357 -4.39 10.08 26.35
C LYS A 357 -3.02 9.75 25.74
N GLN A 358 -2.98 8.93 24.68
CA GLN A 358 -1.71 8.68 24.00
C GLN A 358 -1.29 9.88 23.13
N LEU A 359 -2.23 10.56 22.47
CA LEU A 359 -1.98 11.78 21.71
C LEU A 359 -1.49 12.92 22.62
N GLN A 360 -2.05 13.05 23.82
CA GLN A 360 -1.66 14.05 24.81
C GLN A 360 -0.22 13.91 25.32
N LYS A 361 0.41 12.75 25.14
CA LYS A 361 1.85 12.60 25.44
C LYS A 361 2.70 13.50 24.52
N PHE A 362 2.23 13.76 23.30
CA PHE A 362 2.91 14.59 22.29
C PHE A 362 2.38 16.01 22.24
N ILE A 363 1.07 16.18 22.26
CA ILE A 363 0.38 17.49 22.24
C ILE A 363 -0.62 17.50 23.41
N PRO A 364 -0.22 17.95 24.61
CA PRO A 364 -1.05 17.95 25.81
C PRO A 364 -2.35 18.73 25.69
N GLU A 365 -2.37 19.73 24.83
CA GLU A 365 -3.50 20.63 24.59
C GLU A 365 -4.66 19.98 23.82
N VAL A 366 -4.44 18.82 23.15
CA VAL A 366 -5.49 18.10 22.42
C VAL A 366 -6.46 17.46 23.40
N THR A 367 -7.73 17.70 23.23
CA THR A 367 -8.81 17.12 24.06
C THR A 367 -9.75 16.25 23.22
N ILE A 368 -10.60 15.49 23.88
CA ILE A 368 -11.63 14.67 23.20
C ILE A 368 -12.60 15.53 22.38
N ASN A 369 -12.80 16.79 22.78
CA ASN A 369 -13.68 17.72 22.07
C ASN A 369 -13.07 18.27 20.78
N ASP A 370 -11.76 18.10 20.58
CA ASP A 370 -11.01 18.58 19.41
C ASP A 370 -10.94 17.54 18.30
N ILE A 371 -11.57 16.38 18.49
CA ILE A 371 -11.38 15.19 17.64
C ILE A 371 -12.70 14.73 17.06
N LEU A 372 -12.64 14.31 15.79
CA LEU A 372 -13.70 13.65 15.05
C LEU A 372 -13.28 12.23 14.67
N ARG A 373 -14.25 11.34 14.42
CA ARG A 373 -13.97 10.06 13.77
C ARG A 373 -13.54 10.31 12.33
N GLY A 374 -12.47 9.70 11.92
CA GLY A 374 -11.89 9.81 10.58
C GLY A 374 -12.17 8.58 9.71
N PRO A 375 -11.51 8.52 8.55
CA PRO A 375 -11.56 7.35 7.67
C PRO A 375 -10.76 6.18 8.26
N SER A 376 -10.84 5.05 7.58
CA SER A 376 -10.06 3.86 7.90
C SER A 376 -9.31 3.35 6.69
N GLY A 377 -8.27 2.56 6.93
CA GLY A 377 -7.55 1.82 5.93
C GLY A 377 -7.42 0.35 6.35
N VAL A 378 -7.38 -0.57 5.41
CA VAL A 378 -7.12 -1.99 5.69
C VAL A 378 -5.77 -2.36 5.12
N ARG A 379 -4.91 -2.94 5.96
CA ARG A 379 -3.59 -3.43 5.58
C ARG A 379 -3.68 -4.90 5.19
N ALA A 380 -3.13 -5.23 4.03
CA ALA A 380 -2.89 -6.61 3.62
C ALA A 380 -1.66 -7.14 4.35
N GLN A 381 -1.85 -7.70 5.53
CA GLN A 381 -0.75 -8.24 6.32
C GLN A 381 -0.54 -9.70 5.97
N ALA A 382 0.58 -10.00 5.30
CA ALA A 382 0.98 -11.38 5.02
C ALA A 382 1.48 -12.05 6.30
N LEU A 383 0.99 -13.27 6.56
CA LEU A 383 1.25 -14.05 7.75
C LEU A 383 1.55 -15.50 7.37
N ASP A 384 2.58 -16.09 7.97
CA ASP A 384 2.87 -17.51 7.85
C ASP A 384 2.08 -18.35 8.88
N SER A 385 2.08 -19.66 8.72
CA SER A 385 1.39 -20.60 9.63
C SER A 385 1.97 -20.63 11.04
N GLU A 386 3.21 -20.12 11.23
CA GLU A 386 3.84 -19.96 12.52
C GLU A 386 3.48 -18.65 13.23
N GLY A 387 2.69 -17.78 12.59
CA GLY A 387 2.27 -16.50 13.15
C GLY A 387 3.31 -15.39 13.03
N ASN A 388 4.28 -15.55 12.16
CA ASN A 388 5.24 -14.48 11.88
C ASN A 388 4.69 -13.58 10.77
N LEU A 389 4.89 -12.28 10.93
CA LEU A 389 4.61 -11.31 9.88
C LEU A 389 5.64 -11.49 8.75
N VAL A 390 5.16 -11.66 7.53
CA VAL A 390 6.04 -11.73 6.35
C VAL A 390 6.40 -10.32 5.94
N ASP A 391 7.61 -9.93 6.29
CA ASP A 391 8.08 -8.53 6.21
C ASP A 391 8.81 -8.20 4.91
N ASP A 392 8.95 -9.16 3.98
CA ASP A 392 9.66 -8.95 2.72
C ASP A 392 8.74 -9.18 1.51
N PHE A 393 9.23 -8.82 0.33
CA PHE A 393 8.53 -9.08 -0.92
C PHE A 393 8.46 -10.59 -1.20
N VAL A 394 7.31 -11.04 -1.66
CA VAL A 394 7.10 -12.45 -2.03
C VAL A 394 6.61 -12.50 -3.47
N PHE A 395 7.41 -13.15 -4.31
CA PHE A 395 7.08 -13.46 -5.70
C PHE A 395 6.83 -14.95 -5.85
N ASP A 396 5.88 -15.33 -6.71
CA ASP A 396 5.53 -16.72 -6.97
C ASP A 396 5.09 -16.87 -8.44
N GLY A 397 5.10 -18.09 -8.98
CA GLY A 397 4.79 -18.34 -10.38
C GLY A 397 3.63 -19.31 -10.62
N GLY A 398 2.97 -19.80 -9.58
CA GLY A 398 1.96 -20.86 -9.75
C GLY A 398 2.57 -22.22 -10.12
N THR A 399 1.75 -23.14 -10.61
CA THR A 399 2.13 -24.50 -10.94
C THR A 399 1.71 -24.90 -12.36
N GLY A 400 2.32 -25.97 -12.89
CA GLY A 400 2.02 -26.48 -14.22
C GLY A 400 2.42 -25.51 -15.36
N ASP A 401 1.82 -25.69 -16.54
CA ASP A 401 2.14 -24.90 -17.73
C ASP A 401 1.86 -23.42 -17.56
N ILE A 402 0.80 -23.07 -16.85
CA ILE A 402 0.44 -21.68 -16.54
C ILE A 402 1.46 -21.03 -15.62
N GLY A 403 2.11 -21.80 -14.73
CA GLY A 403 3.08 -21.29 -13.78
C GLY A 403 4.29 -20.61 -14.43
N SER A 404 4.69 -21.04 -15.62
CA SER A 404 5.78 -20.42 -16.40
C SER A 404 5.39 -19.06 -17.00
N ARG A 405 4.09 -18.70 -16.98
CA ARG A 405 3.53 -17.51 -17.64
C ARG A 405 2.96 -16.50 -16.66
N ILE A 406 3.05 -16.78 -15.36
CA ILE A 406 2.51 -15.90 -14.32
C ILE A 406 3.59 -15.48 -13.35
N LEU A 407 3.56 -14.20 -12.96
CA LEU A 407 4.31 -13.65 -11.84
C LEU A 407 3.30 -13.07 -10.84
N HIS A 408 3.22 -13.66 -9.66
CA HIS A 408 2.43 -13.14 -8.56
C HIS A 408 3.26 -12.28 -7.62
N VAL A 409 2.86 -11.03 -7.42
CA VAL A 409 3.36 -10.19 -6.32
C VAL A 409 2.47 -10.49 -5.10
N ARG A 410 2.83 -11.52 -4.32
CA ARG A 410 2.03 -12.01 -3.21
C ARG A 410 2.09 -11.13 -1.97
N ASN A 411 3.23 -10.46 -1.77
CA ASN A 411 3.41 -9.48 -0.70
C ASN A 411 4.25 -8.29 -1.19
N ALA A 412 3.69 -7.09 -1.06
CA ALA A 412 4.39 -5.83 -1.24
C ALA A 412 4.18 -5.00 0.04
N PRO A 413 5.01 -5.22 1.08
CA PRO A 413 4.79 -4.64 2.39
C PRO A 413 5.00 -3.12 2.42
N SER A 414 4.44 -2.46 3.43
CA SER A 414 4.73 -1.04 3.66
C SER A 414 6.25 -0.82 3.75
N PRO A 415 6.78 0.19 3.03
CA PRO A 415 6.12 1.39 2.49
C PRO A 415 5.83 1.32 0.98
N ALA A 416 5.12 0.32 0.51
CA ALA A 416 4.91 0.07 -0.93
C ALA A 416 4.38 1.30 -1.70
N ALA A 417 3.58 2.17 -1.08
CA ALA A 417 3.10 3.39 -1.73
C ALA A 417 4.26 4.35 -2.07
N THR A 418 5.12 4.65 -1.10
CA THR A 418 6.33 5.47 -1.31
C THR A 418 7.27 4.82 -2.32
N SER A 419 7.39 3.50 -2.25
CA SER A 419 8.36 2.72 -3.02
C SER A 419 7.83 2.27 -4.39
N SER A 420 6.60 2.64 -4.76
CA SER A 420 5.88 2.05 -5.90
C SER A 420 6.67 2.08 -7.22
N LEU A 421 7.37 3.16 -7.54
CA LEU A 421 8.22 3.26 -8.74
C LEU A 421 9.48 2.38 -8.65
N ALA A 422 10.10 2.30 -7.47
CA ALA A 422 11.25 1.42 -7.27
C ALA A 422 10.84 -0.05 -7.31
N ILE A 423 9.68 -0.40 -6.74
CA ILE A 423 9.06 -1.72 -6.81
C ILE A 423 8.73 -2.08 -8.26
N ALA A 424 8.18 -1.14 -9.03
CA ALA A 424 7.85 -1.35 -10.44
C ALA A 424 9.09 -1.71 -11.27
N LYS A 425 10.22 -1.04 -11.05
CA LYS A 425 11.50 -1.37 -11.71
C LYS A 425 11.98 -2.79 -11.34
N MET A 426 11.80 -3.20 -10.08
CA MET A 426 12.14 -4.54 -9.63
C MET A 426 11.21 -5.59 -10.26
N ILE A 427 9.90 -5.35 -10.27
CA ILE A 427 8.92 -6.25 -10.91
C ILE A 427 9.18 -6.35 -12.41
N ALA A 428 9.47 -5.24 -13.09
CA ALA A 428 9.78 -5.25 -14.52
C ALA A 428 11.00 -6.12 -14.84
N LYS A 429 12.06 -6.01 -14.03
CA LYS A 429 13.24 -6.87 -14.16
C LYS A 429 12.90 -8.35 -13.98
N GLU A 430 12.11 -8.69 -12.97
CA GLU A 430 11.67 -10.08 -12.72
C GLU A 430 10.80 -10.61 -13.88
N VAL A 431 9.95 -9.75 -14.45
CA VAL A 431 9.13 -10.06 -15.63
C VAL A 431 10.01 -10.33 -16.86
N GLU A 432 11.00 -9.45 -17.11
CA GLU A 432 11.96 -9.60 -18.21
C GLU A 432 12.75 -10.90 -18.10
N GLU A 433 13.29 -11.20 -16.90
CA GLU A 433 14.06 -12.42 -16.64
C GLU A 433 13.22 -13.69 -16.77
N ARG A 434 11.97 -13.65 -16.25
CA ARG A 434 11.09 -14.81 -16.22
C ARG A 434 10.43 -15.13 -17.56
N PHE A 435 10.05 -14.11 -18.31
CA PHE A 435 9.27 -14.27 -19.55
C PHE A 435 10.11 -14.09 -20.81
N GLY A 436 11.38 -13.68 -20.70
CA GLY A 436 12.27 -13.46 -21.83
C GLY A 436 11.85 -12.26 -22.70
N LEU A 437 11.37 -11.19 -22.08
CA LEU A 437 10.96 -9.96 -22.77
C LEU A 437 12.16 -9.06 -23.08
#